data_84e2b6e87207efa385d37d0cbe11b923
#
_entry.id   84e2b6e87207efa385d37d0cbe11b923
#
_cell.length_a   1.000
_cell.length_b   1.000
_cell.length_c   1.000
_cell.angle_alpha   90.00
_cell.angle_beta   90.00
_cell.angle_gamma   90.00
#
_symmetry.space_group_name_H-M   'P 1'
#
loop_
_entity.id
_entity.type
_entity.pdbx_description
1 polymer ?
#
loop_
_entity_poly.entity_id
_entity_poly.type
_entity_poly.pdbx_seq_one_letter_code
_entity_poly.pdbx_strand_id
1 'polypeptide(L)'
;QRASQDMYNTEAACAIYRNFLDWLFATFEADEATWRKAMAARLRVTPGQKVLVTGCGLGDDIPAILELVGPEGEVHAQDLSPAMTIEAASRWAQDRPEQARQISFSTGNALRLPFADHVFDAAFHFGGINLFDDVGQGMAEMNRVVRPGGRVVVSDEGVGPWLKDTDFGRMVVTNNRLWGLEAPIRKLPATAADVVLGWVLGNCFWVIEFTVSDATPRLNPHVPHKGRRGGTMWTRHRGLLEAVTPEMREKVERAAARAGTSVHDWLESALAKRLEQTQDGER
;
A
#
# COMPACT_ATOMS: atom_id res chain seq x y z
N GLN A 1 5.97 -7.28 -17.24
CA GLN A 1 4.94 -8.34 -17.15
C GLN A 1 5.17 -9.48 -18.16
N ARG A 2 5.36 -9.23 -19.47
CA ARG A 2 5.63 -10.30 -20.45
C ARG A 2 6.88 -11.12 -20.11
N ALA A 3 8.00 -10.47 -19.77
CA ALA A 3 9.22 -11.16 -19.39
C ALA A 3 9.06 -12.03 -18.12
N SER A 4 8.30 -11.54 -17.15
CA SER A 4 7.98 -12.32 -15.93
C SER A 4 7.03 -13.47 -16.25
N GLN A 5 6.04 -13.24 -17.10
CA GLN A 5 5.12 -14.28 -17.57
C GLN A 5 5.86 -15.40 -18.28
N ASP A 6 6.79 -15.06 -19.17
CA ASP A 6 7.59 -16.05 -19.90
C ASP A 6 8.48 -16.87 -18.96
N MET A 7 9.04 -16.24 -17.91
CA MET A 7 9.88 -16.91 -16.92
C MET A 7 9.11 -17.95 -16.07
N TYR A 8 7.87 -17.63 -15.69
CA TYR A 8 7.05 -18.48 -14.81
C TYR A 8 6.08 -19.40 -15.57
N ASN A 9 6.11 -19.44 -16.89
CA ASN A 9 5.14 -20.18 -17.70
C ASN A 9 5.66 -21.50 -18.25
N THR A 10 6.55 -22.17 -17.50
CA THR A 10 7.12 -23.47 -17.86
C THR A 10 6.97 -24.44 -16.68
N GLU A 11 6.90 -25.76 -16.95
CA GLU A 11 6.91 -26.79 -15.87
C GLU A 11 8.15 -26.66 -14.99
N ALA A 12 9.30 -26.33 -15.57
CA ALA A 12 10.53 -26.07 -14.82
C ALA A 12 10.41 -24.89 -13.85
N ALA A 13 9.55 -23.92 -14.14
CA ALA A 13 9.38 -22.71 -13.31
C ALA A 13 8.82 -23.04 -11.92
N CYS A 14 7.92 -24.03 -11.81
CA CYS A 14 7.36 -24.45 -10.52
C CYS A 14 8.46 -25.02 -9.59
N ALA A 15 9.36 -25.84 -10.13
CA ALA A 15 10.50 -26.38 -9.38
C ALA A 15 11.52 -25.28 -9.01
N ILE A 16 11.82 -24.38 -9.94
CA ILE A 16 12.73 -23.23 -9.70
C ILE A 16 12.15 -22.33 -8.60
N TYR A 17 10.86 -22.04 -8.65
CA TYR A 17 10.18 -21.24 -7.63
C TYR A 17 10.23 -21.91 -6.26
N ARG A 18 9.96 -23.21 -6.16
CA ARG A 18 10.05 -23.93 -4.89
C ARG A 18 11.48 -23.93 -4.33
N ASN A 19 12.48 -24.21 -5.15
CA ASN A 19 13.88 -24.14 -4.76
C ASN A 19 14.29 -22.74 -4.27
N PHE A 20 13.74 -21.68 -4.89
CA PHE A 20 13.98 -20.31 -4.44
C PHE A 20 13.39 -20.07 -3.06
N LEU A 21 12.17 -20.54 -2.78
CA LEU A 21 11.56 -20.38 -1.47
C LEU A 21 12.31 -21.17 -0.39
N ASP A 22 12.72 -22.41 -0.67
CA ASP A 22 13.51 -23.22 0.25
C ASP A 22 14.84 -22.52 0.61
N TRP A 23 15.52 -21.99 -0.41
CA TRP A 23 16.71 -21.18 -0.22
C TRP A 23 16.44 -19.90 0.57
N LEU A 24 15.34 -19.19 0.28
CA LEU A 24 14.95 -17.95 0.94
C LEU A 24 14.76 -18.16 2.45
N PHE A 25 13.91 -19.12 2.81
CA PHE A 25 13.61 -19.39 4.22
C PHE A 25 14.82 -19.93 4.98
N ALA A 26 15.64 -20.78 4.34
CA ALA A 26 16.91 -21.22 4.91
C ALA A 26 17.90 -20.06 5.13
N THR A 27 17.98 -19.13 4.16
CA THR A 27 18.89 -17.96 4.23
C THR A 27 18.52 -17.03 5.40
N PHE A 28 17.23 -16.83 5.65
CA PHE A 28 16.76 -16.00 6.76
C PHE A 28 16.50 -16.76 8.06
N GLU A 29 16.91 -18.03 8.14
CA GLU A 29 16.72 -18.89 9.31
C GLU A 29 15.26 -18.88 9.82
N ALA A 30 14.29 -18.84 8.89
CA ALA A 30 12.87 -18.73 9.19
C ALA A 30 12.13 -20.04 8.87
N ASP A 31 11.26 -20.47 9.76
CA ASP A 31 10.29 -21.53 9.48
C ASP A 31 9.17 -20.98 8.59
N GLU A 32 9.06 -21.52 7.37
CA GLU A 32 8.13 -21.05 6.36
C GLU A 32 6.68 -21.07 6.84
N ALA A 33 6.24 -22.16 7.49
CA ALA A 33 4.86 -22.31 7.92
C ALA A 33 4.50 -21.29 9.01
N THR A 34 5.35 -21.12 9.99
CA THR A 34 5.19 -20.13 11.06
C THR A 34 5.17 -18.70 10.48
N TRP A 35 6.07 -18.44 9.55
CA TRP A 35 6.15 -17.12 8.92
C TRP A 35 4.89 -16.79 8.11
N ARG A 36 4.40 -17.75 7.29
CA ARG A 36 3.16 -17.56 6.49
C ARG A 36 1.94 -17.34 7.38
N LYS A 37 1.84 -18.05 8.51
CA LYS A 37 0.79 -17.80 9.51
C LYS A 37 0.85 -16.38 10.08
N ALA A 38 2.04 -15.90 10.41
CA ALA A 38 2.23 -14.54 10.90
C ALA A 38 1.87 -13.48 9.84
N MET A 39 2.15 -13.75 8.57
CA MET A 39 1.76 -12.86 7.46
C MET A 39 0.25 -12.89 7.21
N ALA A 40 -0.37 -14.07 7.16
CA ALA A 40 -1.83 -14.21 6.99
C ALA A 40 -2.61 -13.55 8.13
N ALA A 41 -2.12 -13.63 9.39
CA ALA A 41 -2.76 -13.01 10.55
C ALA A 41 -2.91 -11.49 10.40
N ARG A 42 -2.10 -10.83 9.58
CA ARG A 42 -2.19 -9.40 9.28
C ARG A 42 -3.46 -9.01 8.52
N LEU A 43 -4.10 -9.97 7.85
CA LEU A 43 -5.39 -9.78 7.18
C LEU A 43 -6.52 -9.49 8.18
N ARG A 44 -6.38 -9.92 9.44
CA ARG A 44 -7.39 -9.77 10.50
C ARG A 44 -8.77 -10.28 10.09
N VAL A 45 -8.81 -11.32 9.25
CA VAL A 45 -10.05 -11.96 8.82
C VAL A 45 -10.62 -12.86 9.93
N THR A 46 -11.90 -13.14 9.81
CA THR A 46 -12.67 -13.99 10.72
C THR A 46 -13.34 -15.13 9.97
N PRO A 47 -13.79 -16.20 10.66
CA PRO A 47 -14.47 -17.32 10.02
C PRO A 47 -15.62 -16.90 9.10
N GLY A 48 -15.72 -17.57 7.95
CA GLY A 48 -16.73 -17.32 6.92
C GLY A 48 -16.37 -16.23 5.90
N GLN A 49 -15.23 -15.55 6.06
CA GLN A 49 -14.84 -14.47 5.16
C GLN A 49 -14.18 -14.98 3.87
N LYS A 50 -14.24 -14.12 2.82
CA LYS A 50 -13.68 -14.37 1.49
C LYS A 50 -12.40 -13.58 1.29
N VAL A 51 -11.32 -14.27 0.95
CA VAL A 51 -10.00 -13.67 0.74
C VAL A 51 -9.55 -13.85 -0.70
N LEU A 52 -9.09 -12.75 -1.31
CA LEU A 52 -8.38 -12.78 -2.58
C LEU A 52 -6.87 -12.91 -2.32
N VAL A 53 -6.22 -13.85 -3.00
CA VAL A 53 -4.75 -13.95 -3.08
C VAL A 53 -4.35 -13.66 -4.51
N THR A 54 -3.60 -12.58 -4.74
CA THR A 54 -3.05 -12.23 -6.06
C THR A 54 -1.59 -12.67 -6.15
N GLY A 55 -1.15 -13.13 -7.33
CA GLY A 55 0.19 -13.69 -7.48
C GLY A 55 0.39 -14.92 -6.59
N CYS A 56 -0.58 -15.83 -6.57
CA CYS A 56 -0.62 -16.92 -5.62
C CYS A 56 0.48 -17.97 -5.82
N GLY A 57 1.17 -17.98 -6.96
CA GLY A 57 2.16 -18.98 -7.30
C GLY A 57 1.60 -20.40 -7.14
N LEU A 58 2.26 -21.22 -6.35
CA LEU A 58 1.82 -22.59 -6.04
C LEU A 58 0.81 -22.69 -4.89
N GLY A 59 0.33 -21.54 -4.37
CA GLY A 59 -0.69 -21.49 -3.32
C GLY A 59 -0.17 -21.73 -1.90
N ASP A 60 1.10 -21.46 -1.64
CA ASP A 60 1.76 -21.77 -0.37
C ASP A 60 1.25 -20.91 0.81
N ASP A 61 0.61 -19.75 0.56
CA ASP A 61 -0.02 -18.92 1.61
C ASP A 61 -1.43 -19.40 2.00
N ILE A 62 -2.08 -20.15 1.12
CA ILE A 62 -3.49 -20.54 1.27
C ILE A 62 -3.75 -21.34 2.56
N PRO A 63 -2.90 -22.30 2.98
CA PRO A 63 -3.13 -23.05 4.22
C PRO A 63 -3.31 -22.15 5.43
N ALA A 64 -2.46 -21.14 5.57
CA ALA A 64 -2.52 -20.20 6.68
C ALA A 64 -3.77 -19.30 6.64
N ILE A 65 -4.24 -18.94 5.44
CA ILE A 65 -5.47 -18.16 5.26
C ILE A 65 -6.71 -19.01 5.56
N LEU A 66 -6.76 -20.27 5.11
CA LEU A 66 -7.87 -21.20 5.40
C LEU A 66 -8.02 -21.47 6.90
N GLU A 67 -6.91 -21.56 7.65
CA GLU A 67 -6.96 -21.69 9.12
C GLU A 67 -7.71 -20.49 9.77
N LEU A 68 -7.61 -19.29 9.20
CA LEU A 68 -8.24 -18.10 9.74
C LEU A 68 -9.72 -17.98 9.33
N VAL A 69 -10.03 -18.26 8.05
CA VAL A 69 -11.40 -18.12 7.55
C VAL A 69 -12.28 -19.31 7.87
N GLY A 70 -11.69 -20.43 8.30
CA GLY A 70 -12.43 -21.63 8.73
C GLY A 70 -13.18 -22.33 7.59
N PRO A 71 -14.03 -23.33 7.92
CA PRO A 71 -14.63 -24.21 6.92
C PRO A 71 -15.67 -23.51 6.03
N GLU A 72 -16.28 -22.43 6.48
CA GLU A 72 -17.25 -21.62 5.73
C GLU A 72 -16.61 -20.48 4.93
N GLY A 73 -15.30 -20.28 5.07
CA GLY A 73 -14.55 -19.24 4.34
C GLY A 73 -14.14 -19.69 2.96
N GLU A 74 -13.83 -18.73 2.10
CA GLU A 74 -13.43 -18.96 0.71
C GLU A 74 -12.12 -18.23 0.40
N VAL A 75 -11.27 -18.87 -0.41
CA VAL A 75 -10.05 -18.25 -0.95
C VAL A 75 -10.14 -18.23 -2.47
N HIS A 76 -9.99 -17.05 -3.06
CA HIS A 76 -9.83 -16.91 -4.49
C HIS A 76 -8.35 -16.63 -4.79
N ALA A 77 -7.69 -17.60 -5.42
CA ALA A 77 -6.26 -17.55 -5.72
C ALA A 77 -6.04 -17.25 -7.21
N GLN A 78 -5.35 -16.15 -7.49
CA GLN A 78 -5.11 -15.70 -8.86
C GLN A 78 -3.62 -15.55 -9.10
N ASP A 79 -3.16 -15.99 -10.28
CA ASP A 79 -1.80 -15.75 -10.77
C ASP A 79 -1.81 -15.38 -12.25
N LEU A 80 -0.76 -14.72 -12.70
CA LEU A 80 -0.58 -14.40 -14.12
C LEU A 80 -0.17 -15.63 -14.94
N SER A 81 0.49 -16.61 -14.30
CA SER A 81 0.99 -17.83 -14.92
C SER A 81 -0.05 -18.96 -14.90
N PRO A 82 -0.52 -19.42 -16.08
CA PRO A 82 -1.33 -20.64 -16.18
C PRO A 82 -0.64 -21.86 -15.57
N ALA A 83 0.67 -22.02 -15.76
CA ALA A 83 1.42 -23.16 -15.22
C ALA A 83 1.33 -23.21 -13.70
N MET A 84 1.50 -22.07 -13.01
CA MET A 84 1.38 -21.97 -11.56
C MET A 84 -0.02 -22.31 -11.07
N THR A 85 -1.06 -21.73 -11.68
CA THR A 85 -2.46 -21.96 -11.25
C THR A 85 -2.93 -23.39 -11.50
N ILE A 86 -2.52 -24.00 -12.61
CA ILE A 86 -2.84 -25.40 -12.92
C ILE A 86 -2.15 -26.34 -11.92
N GLU A 87 -0.85 -26.15 -11.70
CA GLU A 87 -0.08 -26.96 -10.74
C GLU A 87 -0.62 -26.81 -9.32
N ALA A 88 -0.90 -25.57 -8.88
CA ALA A 88 -1.50 -25.32 -7.59
C ALA A 88 -2.84 -26.03 -7.42
N ALA A 89 -3.75 -25.90 -8.40
CA ALA A 89 -5.05 -26.56 -8.36
C ALA A 89 -4.94 -28.08 -8.31
N SER A 90 -4.03 -28.67 -9.10
CA SER A 90 -3.77 -30.10 -9.13
C SER A 90 -3.27 -30.61 -7.79
N ARG A 91 -2.27 -29.97 -7.21
CA ARG A 91 -1.71 -30.31 -5.87
C ARG A 91 -2.78 -30.24 -4.78
N TRP A 92 -3.56 -29.18 -4.75
CA TRP A 92 -4.62 -29.01 -3.76
C TRP A 92 -5.71 -30.07 -3.87
N ALA A 93 -6.12 -30.42 -5.11
CA ALA A 93 -7.11 -31.46 -5.35
C ALA A 93 -6.62 -32.86 -4.92
N GLN A 94 -5.31 -33.13 -5.06
CA GLN A 94 -4.70 -34.42 -4.70
C GLN A 94 -4.42 -34.50 -3.20
N ASP A 95 -3.77 -33.49 -2.64
CA ASP A 95 -3.22 -33.56 -1.28
C ASP A 95 -4.25 -33.19 -0.21
N ARG A 96 -5.22 -32.33 -0.54
CA ARG A 96 -6.20 -31.75 0.41
C ARG A 96 -7.60 -31.57 -0.21
N PRO A 97 -8.23 -32.64 -0.71
CA PRO A 97 -9.47 -32.55 -1.50
C PRO A 97 -10.63 -31.88 -0.78
N GLU A 98 -10.75 -32.03 0.54
CA GLU A 98 -11.80 -31.37 1.32
C GLU A 98 -11.62 -29.85 1.36
N GLN A 99 -10.39 -29.39 1.58
CA GLN A 99 -10.08 -27.96 1.61
C GLN A 99 -10.07 -27.34 0.20
N ALA A 100 -9.76 -28.13 -0.85
CA ALA A 100 -9.77 -27.66 -2.22
C ALA A 100 -11.13 -27.10 -2.66
N ARG A 101 -12.23 -27.52 -2.02
CA ARG A 101 -13.59 -27.01 -2.30
C ARG A 101 -13.79 -25.56 -1.88
N GLN A 102 -12.96 -25.04 -0.97
CA GLN A 102 -12.98 -23.65 -0.51
C GLN A 102 -12.15 -22.74 -1.39
N ILE A 103 -11.42 -23.28 -2.38
CA ILE A 103 -10.45 -22.54 -3.17
C ILE A 103 -10.88 -22.47 -4.63
N SER A 104 -10.88 -21.28 -5.19
CA SER A 104 -11.07 -21.03 -6.61
C SER A 104 -9.76 -20.52 -7.22
N PHE A 105 -9.15 -21.28 -8.11
CA PHE A 105 -7.97 -20.84 -8.84
C PHE A 105 -8.35 -20.18 -10.16
N SER A 106 -7.67 -19.08 -10.51
CA SER A 106 -7.86 -18.39 -11.79
C SER A 106 -6.56 -17.82 -12.33
N THR A 107 -6.41 -17.88 -13.65
CA THR A 107 -5.31 -17.21 -14.35
C THR A 107 -5.77 -15.85 -14.83
N GLY A 108 -5.00 -14.80 -14.52
CA GLY A 108 -5.37 -13.44 -14.93
C GLY A 108 -4.34 -12.39 -14.53
N ASN A 109 -4.61 -11.17 -14.95
CA ASN A 109 -3.75 -10.03 -14.66
C ASN A 109 -4.28 -9.25 -13.44
N ALA A 110 -3.48 -9.18 -12.37
CA ALA A 110 -3.84 -8.46 -11.15
C ALA A 110 -3.94 -6.92 -11.34
N LEU A 111 -3.49 -6.39 -12.48
CA LEU A 111 -3.72 -4.98 -12.84
C LEU A 111 -5.15 -4.72 -13.34
N ARG A 112 -5.92 -5.79 -13.58
CA ARG A 112 -7.31 -5.72 -14.02
C ARG A 112 -8.03 -6.98 -13.57
N LEU A 113 -8.45 -7.00 -12.32
CA LEU A 113 -9.12 -8.13 -11.69
C LEU A 113 -10.54 -8.28 -12.24
N PRO A 114 -10.97 -9.51 -12.66
CA PRO A 114 -12.28 -9.76 -13.27
C PRO A 114 -13.39 -9.88 -12.22
N PHE A 115 -13.31 -9.10 -11.14
CA PHE A 115 -14.29 -9.11 -10.05
C PHE A 115 -14.98 -7.76 -9.96
N ALA A 116 -16.24 -7.77 -9.50
CA ALA A 116 -16.95 -6.56 -9.14
C ALA A 116 -16.29 -5.88 -7.92
N ASP A 117 -16.66 -4.62 -7.68
CA ASP A 117 -16.22 -3.90 -6.50
C ASP A 117 -16.74 -4.57 -5.23
N HIS A 118 -15.93 -4.59 -4.18
CA HIS A 118 -16.33 -4.99 -2.84
C HIS A 118 -16.79 -6.45 -2.67
N VAL A 119 -16.26 -7.37 -3.48
CA VAL A 119 -16.59 -8.81 -3.43
C VAL A 119 -15.87 -9.54 -2.30
N PHE A 120 -14.68 -9.08 -1.92
CA PHE A 120 -13.82 -9.73 -0.93
C PHE A 120 -13.80 -8.99 0.41
N ASP A 121 -13.57 -9.73 1.48
CA ASP A 121 -13.34 -9.18 2.81
C ASP A 121 -11.90 -8.71 2.99
N ALA A 122 -10.95 -9.38 2.34
CA ALA A 122 -9.55 -9.01 2.36
C ALA A 122 -8.82 -9.43 1.08
N ALA A 123 -7.68 -8.81 0.82
CA ALA A 123 -6.76 -9.22 -0.25
C ALA A 123 -5.33 -9.36 0.28
N PHE A 124 -4.65 -10.38 -0.23
CA PHE A 124 -3.28 -10.73 0.14
C PHE A 124 -2.40 -10.84 -1.10
N HIS A 125 -1.17 -10.33 -0.98
CA HIS A 125 -0.11 -10.52 -1.97
C HIS A 125 1.23 -10.67 -1.27
N PHE A 126 1.96 -11.73 -1.61
CA PHE A 126 3.32 -11.93 -1.12
C PHE A 126 4.25 -12.35 -2.25
N GLY A 127 5.24 -11.51 -2.53
CA GLY A 127 6.24 -11.72 -3.57
C GLY A 127 5.70 -11.50 -4.99
N GLY A 128 6.47 -10.83 -5.81
CA GLY A 128 6.17 -10.63 -7.24
C GLY A 128 5.43 -9.35 -7.62
N ILE A 129 4.96 -8.51 -6.67
CA ILE A 129 4.36 -7.23 -7.04
C ILE A 129 5.40 -6.26 -7.61
N ASN A 130 6.66 -6.40 -7.23
CA ASN A 130 7.79 -5.64 -7.81
C ASN A 130 7.99 -5.92 -9.31
N LEU A 131 7.41 -7.02 -9.82
CA LEU A 131 7.42 -7.39 -11.24
C LEU A 131 6.20 -6.87 -12.01
N PHE A 132 5.27 -6.20 -11.34
CA PHE A 132 4.12 -5.59 -12.02
C PHE A 132 4.57 -4.38 -12.85
N ASP A 133 4.00 -4.21 -14.04
CA ASP A 133 4.23 -3.02 -14.86
C ASP A 133 3.77 -1.74 -14.15
N ASP A 134 2.71 -1.84 -13.35
CA ASP A 134 2.22 -0.78 -12.49
C ASP A 134 1.78 -1.32 -11.11
N VAL A 135 2.66 -1.16 -10.14
CA VAL A 135 2.40 -1.56 -8.75
C VAL A 135 1.22 -0.79 -8.14
N GLY A 136 1.08 0.50 -8.49
CA GLY A 136 -0.03 1.33 -8.00
C GLY A 136 -1.37 0.83 -8.51
N GLN A 137 -1.46 0.47 -9.78
CA GLN A 137 -2.66 -0.11 -10.37
C GLN A 137 -3.00 -1.47 -9.72
N GLY A 138 -2.01 -2.32 -9.45
CA GLY A 138 -2.25 -3.59 -8.74
C GLY A 138 -2.84 -3.37 -7.34
N MET A 139 -2.28 -2.43 -6.57
CA MET A 139 -2.83 -2.07 -5.25
C MET A 139 -4.21 -1.41 -5.35
N ALA A 140 -4.46 -0.60 -6.39
CA ALA A 140 -5.77 0.01 -6.62
C ALA A 140 -6.83 -1.04 -6.95
N GLU A 141 -6.51 -2.07 -7.73
CA GLU A 141 -7.42 -3.18 -8.02
C GLU A 141 -7.73 -4.02 -6.77
N MET A 142 -6.71 -4.36 -5.95
CA MET A 142 -6.95 -5.01 -4.67
C MET A 142 -7.84 -4.17 -3.75
N ASN A 143 -7.60 -2.85 -3.69
CA ASN A 143 -8.45 -1.93 -2.93
C ASN A 143 -9.91 -1.89 -3.47
N ARG A 144 -10.09 -1.89 -4.78
CA ARG A 144 -11.42 -1.84 -5.42
C ARG A 144 -12.26 -3.07 -5.12
N VAL A 145 -11.66 -4.26 -5.21
CA VAL A 145 -12.40 -5.52 -5.04
C VAL A 145 -12.64 -5.90 -3.57
N VAL A 146 -11.93 -5.27 -2.64
CA VAL A 146 -12.15 -5.45 -1.20
C VAL A 146 -13.18 -4.44 -0.70
N ARG A 147 -14.11 -4.90 0.14
CA ARG A 147 -15.16 -4.04 0.72
C ARG A 147 -14.60 -2.98 1.66
N PRO A 148 -15.28 -1.85 1.85
CA PRO A 148 -14.94 -0.89 2.89
C PRO A 148 -14.88 -1.56 4.28
N GLY A 149 -13.85 -1.22 5.05
CA GLY A 149 -13.52 -1.87 6.33
C GLY A 149 -12.74 -3.18 6.17
N GLY A 150 -12.63 -3.73 4.96
CA GLY A 150 -11.77 -4.88 4.65
C GLY A 150 -10.30 -4.51 4.62
N ARG A 151 -9.43 -5.52 4.57
CA ARG A 151 -7.99 -5.31 4.71
C ARG A 151 -7.21 -5.78 3.49
N VAL A 152 -6.19 -5.02 3.12
CA VAL A 152 -5.22 -5.39 2.08
C VAL A 152 -3.84 -5.50 2.73
N VAL A 153 -3.15 -6.61 2.45
CA VAL A 153 -1.78 -6.87 2.89
C VAL A 153 -0.94 -7.19 1.68
N VAL A 154 0.10 -6.41 1.47
CA VAL A 154 1.03 -6.55 0.33
C VAL A 154 2.45 -6.58 0.84
N SER A 155 3.25 -7.52 0.37
CA SER A 155 4.66 -7.64 0.74
C SER A 155 5.50 -8.08 -0.46
N ASP A 156 6.71 -7.55 -0.55
CA ASP A 156 7.69 -7.98 -1.54
C ASP A 156 9.13 -7.61 -1.11
N GLU A 157 10.11 -8.01 -1.91
CA GLU A 157 11.51 -7.72 -1.67
C GLU A 157 11.77 -6.21 -1.57
N GLY A 158 12.62 -5.85 -0.63
CA GLY A 158 13.09 -4.49 -0.40
C GLY A 158 13.77 -4.38 0.95
N VAL A 159 15.09 -4.23 0.95
CA VAL A 159 15.87 -4.06 2.18
C VAL A 159 15.48 -2.76 2.88
N GLY A 160 15.41 -2.80 4.22
CA GLY A 160 15.11 -1.63 5.02
C GLY A 160 16.03 -0.45 4.66
N PRO A 161 15.48 0.77 4.42
CA PRO A 161 16.28 1.90 3.93
C PRO A 161 17.51 2.21 4.78
N TRP A 162 17.44 1.98 6.09
CA TRP A 162 18.56 2.19 7.03
C TRP A 162 19.70 1.14 6.91
N LEU A 163 19.44 0.03 6.21
CA LEU A 163 20.43 -1.03 5.99
C LEU A 163 21.08 -0.93 4.61
N LYS A 164 20.51 -0.16 3.68
CA LYS A 164 20.87 -0.15 2.26
C LYS A 164 22.35 0.13 2.02
N ASP A 165 22.94 1.05 2.81
CA ASP A 165 24.33 1.49 2.68
C ASP A 165 25.29 0.72 3.60
N THR A 166 24.82 -0.30 4.30
CA THR A 166 25.66 -1.21 5.10
C THR A 166 26.24 -2.32 4.23
N ASP A 167 27.26 -3.05 4.76
CA ASP A 167 27.77 -4.25 4.09
C ASP A 167 26.69 -5.31 3.88
N PHE A 168 25.79 -5.47 4.85
CA PHE A 168 24.62 -6.34 4.75
C PHE A 168 23.72 -5.91 3.58
N GLY A 169 23.32 -4.65 3.52
CA GLY A 169 22.46 -4.13 2.46
C GLY A 169 23.09 -4.30 1.08
N ARG A 170 24.36 -3.97 0.93
CA ARG A 170 25.10 -4.19 -0.34
C ARG A 170 25.15 -5.65 -0.74
N MET A 171 25.36 -6.56 0.21
CA MET A 171 25.39 -8.01 -0.05
C MET A 171 24.04 -8.51 -0.57
N VAL A 172 22.92 -8.19 0.09
CA VAL A 172 21.59 -8.66 -0.33
C VAL A 172 21.18 -8.06 -1.67
N VAL A 173 21.42 -6.77 -1.92
CA VAL A 173 21.11 -6.11 -3.20
C VAL A 173 21.96 -6.65 -4.34
N THR A 174 23.22 -7.03 -4.09
CA THR A 174 24.08 -7.67 -5.09
C THR A 174 23.56 -9.04 -5.47
N ASN A 175 23.03 -9.80 -4.50
CA ASN A 175 22.44 -11.11 -4.75
C ASN A 175 21.14 -11.03 -5.56
N ASN A 176 20.23 -10.11 -5.22
CA ASN A 176 19.00 -9.86 -5.95
C ASN A 176 18.69 -8.36 -5.98
N ARG A 177 18.70 -7.77 -7.18
CA ARG A 177 18.45 -6.34 -7.39
C ARG A 177 17.06 -5.88 -6.92
N LEU A 178 16.08 -6.77 -6.84
CA LEU A 178 14.74 -6.45 -6.32
C LEU A 178 14.82 -6.00 -4.86
N TRP A 179 15.74 -6.51 -4.07
CA TRP A 179 15.96 -6.05 -2.70
C TRP A 179 16.46 -4.60 -2.59
N GLY A 180 16.93 -3.99 -3.67
CA GLY A 180 17.25 -2.57 -3.74
C GLY A 180 16.07 -1.65 -3.99
N LEU A 181 14.88 -2.19 -4.26
CA LEU A 181 13.67 -1.41 -4.50
C LEU A 181 13.10 -0.85 -3.19
N GLU A 182 12.43 0.28 -3.30
CA GLU A 182 11.77 0.93 -2.17
C GLU A 182 10.32 0.44 -2.04
N ALA A 183 9.83 0.37 -0.80
CA ALA A 183 8.43 0.11 -0.53
C ALA A 183 7.54 1.16 -1.24
N PRO A 184 6.55 0.75 -2.03
CA PRO A 184 5.79 1.63 -2.92
C PRO A 184 4.72 2.46 -2.19
N ILE A 185 5.05 3.04 -1.03
CA ILE A 185 4.12 3.77 -0.16
C ILE A 185 3.44 4.95 -0.88
N ARG A 186 4.13 5.59 -1.83
CA ARG A 186 3.59 6.71 -2.62
C ARG A 186 2.56 6.29 -3.67
N LYS A 187 2.41 4.99 -3.91
CA LYS A 187 1.47 4.42 -4.88
C LYS A 187 0.20 3.88 -4.24
N LEU A 188 0.04 4.06 -2.93
CA LEU A 188 -1.18 3.65 -2.23
C LEU A 188 -2.39 4.43 -2.75
N PRO A 189 -3.58 3.77 -2.82
CA PRO A 189 -4.83 4.45 -3.08
C PRO A 189 -5.10 5.56 -2.07
N ALA A 190 -5.68 6.68 -2.51
CA ALA A 190 -6.05 7.79 -1.60
C ALA A 190 -7.09 7.40 -0.55
N THR A 191 -7.79 6.28 -0.76
CA THR A 191 -8.77 5.68 0.15
C THR A 191 -8.16 4.68 1.14
N ALA A 192 -6.83 4.43 1.07
CA ALA A 192 -6.15 3.59 2.05
C ALA A 192 -6.15 4.27 3.42
N ALA A 193 -6.71 3.59 4.43
CA ALA A 193 -6.78 4.04 5.81
C ALA A 193 -5.95 3.12 6.72
N ASP A 194 -5.59 3.59 7.91
CA ASP A 194 -4.84 2.82 8.92
C ASP A 194 -3.62 2.09 8.35
N VAL A 195 -2.86 2.81 7.54
CA VAL A 195 -1.69 2.27 6.83
C VAL A 195 -0.58 1.93 7.82
N VAL A 196 -0.07 0.71 7.72
CA VAL A 196 1.11 0.24 8.45
C VAL A 196 2.18 -0.16 7.43
N LEU A 197 3.39 0.33 7.61
CA LEU A 197 4.57 -0.07 6.86
C LEU A 197 5.57 -0.71 7.81
N GLY A 198 6.05 -1.90 7.48
CA GLY A 198 7.04 -2.62 8.27
C GLY A 198 8.01 -3.39 7.39
N TRP A 199 8.99 -4.02 8.03
CA TRP A 199 9.94 -4.93 7.40
C TRP A 199 10.00 -6.25 8.14
N VAL A 200 10.12 -7.34 7.38
CA VAL A 200 10.17 -8.73 7.85
C VAL A 200 11.32 -9.49 7.18
N LEU A 201 11.53 -10.75 7.50
CA LEU A 201 12.58 -11.62 6.94
C LEU A 201 13.94 -10.89 6.88
N GLY A 202 14.58 -10.73 8.05
CA GLY A 202 15.86 -10.05 8.14
C GLY A 202 15.84 -8.58 7.69
N ASN A 203 14.67 -7.94 7.70
CA ASN A 203 14.45 -6.60 7.13
C ASN A 203 14.72 -6.51 5.62
N CYS A 204 14.53 -7.59 4.89
CA CYS A 204 14.72 -7.66 3.44
C CYS A 204 13.40 -7.71 2.65
N PHE A 205 12.26 -7.77 3.35
CA PHE A 205 10.93 -7.68 2.76
C PHE A 205 10.15 -6.56 3.44
N TRP A 206 9.63 -5.62 2.66
CA TRP A 206 8.67 -4.65 3.17
C TRP A 206 7.27 -5.26 3.21
N VAL A 207 6.46 -4.82 4.17
CA VAL A 207 5.03 -5.15 4.29
C VAL A 207 4.24 -3.87 4.39
N ILE A 208 3.26 -3.71 3.54
CA ILE A 208 2.26 -2.64 3.60
C ILE A 208 0.91 -3.28 3.92
N GLU A 209 0.27 -2.77 4.95
CA GLU A 209 -1.08 -3.14 5.35
C GLU A 209 -1.95 -1.90 5.37
N PHE A 210 -3.17 -1.99 4.88
CA PHE A 210 -4.13 -0.89 5.01
C PHE A 210 -5.57 -1.39 5.06
N THR A 211 -6.44 -0.57 5.63
CA THR A 211 -7.89 -0.77 5.62
C THR A 211 -8.47 -0.06 4.40
N VAL A 212 -9.35 -0.72 3.66
CA VAL A 212 -10.08 -0.11 2.55
C VAL A 212 -11.13 0.84 3.11
N SER A 213 -11.17 2.06 2.58
CA SER A 213 -12.18 3.07 2.91
C SER A 213 -12.96 3.48 1.64
N ASP A 214 -14.16 3.92 1.81
CA ASP A 214 -15.03 4.44 0.73
C ASP A 214 -14.72 5.90 0.36
N ALA A 215 -13.87 6.55 1.14
CA ALA A 215 -13.52 7.95 0.94
C ALA A 215 -12.08 8.25 1.39
N THR A 216 -11.55 9.39 0.96
CA THR A 216 -10.33 9.95 1.52
C THR A 216 -10.51 10.29 3.00
N PRO A 217 -9.41 10.35 3.80
CA PRO A 217 -9.50 10.66 5.22
C PRO A 217 -10.30 11.92 5.50
N ARG A 218 -11.27 11.82 6.41
CA ARG A 218 -12.15 12.93 6.77
C ARG A 218 -11.46 13.81 7.82
N LEU A 219 -11.49 15.10 7.59
CA LEU A 219 -11.10 16.09 8.57
C LEU A 219 -12.08 17.27 8.51
N ASN A 220 -12.24 17.98 9.62
CA ASN A 220 -12.96 19.24 9.62
C ASN A 220 -11.95 20.40 9.50
N PRO A 221 -11.78 20.99 8.31
CA PRO A 221 -10.79 22.04 8.11
C PRO A 221 -11.19 23.39 8.70
N HIS A 222 -12.43 23.50 9.21
CA HIS A 222 -13.01 24.75 9.73
C HIS A 222 -12.91 24.88 11.25
N VAL A 223 -12.34 23.87 11.95
CA VAL A 223 -12.13 23.97 13.40
C VAL A 223 -11.14 25.10 13.71
N PRO A 224 -11.52 26.09 14.55
CA PRO A 224 -10.65 27.19 14.89
C PRO A 224 -9.41 26.72 15.64
N HIS A 225 -8.24 27.17 15.21
CA HIS A 225 -6.98 26.86 15.89
C HIS A 225 -6.75 27.86 17.04
N LYS A 226 -6.77 27.38 18.26
CA LYS A 226 -6.59 28.18 19.48
C LYS A 226 -5.13 28.63 19.73
N GLY A 227 -4.20 28.30 18.84
CA GLY A 227 -2.81 28.70 18.96
C GLY A 227 -2.56 30.14 18.51
N ARG A 228 -1.30 30.60 18.69
CA ARG A 228 -0.85 32.00 18.47
C ARG A 228 -1.21 32.58 17.11
N ARG A 229 -1.34 31.77 16.05
CA ARG A 229 -1.66 32.22 14.70
C ARG A 229 -3.17 32.29 14.41
N GLY A 230 -4.03 31.70 15.24
CA GLY A 230 -5.47 31.64 14.99
C GLY A 230 -5.84 30.98 13.67
N GLY A 231 -7.02 31.28 13.16
CA GLY A 231 -7.53 30.77 11.89
C GLY A 231 -7.91 29.27 11.92
N THR A 232 -8.16 28.69 10.76
CA THR A 232 -8.48 27.28 10.55
C THR A 232 -7.49 26.67 9.55
N MET A 233 -7.49 25.35 9.39
CA MET A 233 -6.70 24.70 8.33
C MET A 233 -7.09 25.23 6.94
N TRP A 234 -8.39 25.46 6.73
CA TRP A 234 -8.92 25.99 5.48
C TRP A 234 -8.42 27.40 5.17
N THR A 235 -8.52 28.32 6.14
CA THR A 235 -8.10 29.71 5.94
C THR A 235 -6.59 29.82 5.76
N ARG A 236 -5.81 28.98 6.45
CA ARG A 236 -4.34 28.91 6.26
C ARG A 236 -3.96 28.37 4.88
N HIS A 237 -4.65 27.33 4.42
CA HIS A 237 -4.41 26.75 3.09
C HIS A 237 -4.71 27.77 1.97
N ARG A 238 -5.78 28.54 2.13
CA ARG A 238 -6.19 29.58 1.18
C ARG A 238 -5.43 30.89 1.31
N GLY A 239 -4.57 31.05 2.30
CA GLY A 239 -3.82 32.29 2.54
C GLY A 239 -4.68 33.45 2.98
N LEU A 240 -5.82 33.20 3.62
CA LEU A 240 -6.69 34.27 4.14
C LEU A 240 -6.06 34.92 5.37
N LEU A 241 -6.49 36.16 5.66
CA LEU A 241 -5.98 36.96 6.80
C LEU A 241 -6.12 36.25 8.15
N GLU A 242 -7.06 35.32 8.27
CA GLU A 242 -7.22 34.48 9.46
C GLU A 242 -6.00 33.57 9.75
N ALA A 243 -5.08 33.41 8.81
CA ALA A 243 -3.82 32.70 9.01
C ALA A 243 -2.73 33.52 9.73
N VAL A 244 -3.00 34.76 10.07
CA VAL A 244 -2.12 35.61 10.87
C VAL A 244 -2.57 35.63 12.32
N THR A 245 -1.73 36.18 13.22
CA THR A 245 -2.12 36.30 14.64
C THR A 245 -3.30 37.23 14.82
N PRO A 246 -4.15 37.04 15.84
CA PRO A 246 -5.26 37.95 16.13
C PRO A 246 -4.84 39.42 16.25
N GLU A 247 -3.70 39.67 16.90
CA GLU A 247 -3.17 41.03 17.08
C GLU A 247 -2.76 41.67 15.73
N MET A 248 -2.24 40.88 14.79
CA MET A 248 -1.90 41.34 13.45
C MET A 248 -3.17 41.64 12.65
N ARG A 249 -4.20 40.79 12.76
CA ARG A 249 -5.51 41.00 12.14
C ARG A 249 -6.10 42.35 12.58
N GLU A 250 -6.18 42.59 13.88
CA GLU A 250 -6.68 43.87 14.40
C GLU A 250 -5.87 45.09 13.92
N LYS A 251 -4.54 44.94 13.81
CA LYS A 251 -3.70 46.03 13.28
C LYS A 251 -4.02 46.32 11.81
N VAL A 252 -4.23 45.28 11.00
CA VAL A 252 -4.60 45.40 9.58
C VAL A 252 -5.99 46.06 9.44
N GLU A 253 -6.98 45.57 10.19
CA GLU A 253 -8.34 46.09 10.17
C GLU A 253 -8.37 47.59 10.56
N ARG A 254 -7.66 47.99 11.62
CA ARG A 254 -7.51 49.36 12.03
C ARG A 254 -6.75 50.24 11.01
N ALA A 255 -5.77 49.64 10.32
CA ALA A 255 -5.00 50.36 9.30
C ALA A 255 -5.84 50.58 8.03
N ALA A 256 -6.59 49.59 7.58
CA ALA A 256 -7.52 49.73 6.47
C ALA A 256 -8.61 50.73 6.74
N ALA A 257 -9.22 50.71 7.94
CA ALA A 257 -10.24 51.69 8.37
C ALA A 257 -9.68 53.12 8.39
N ARG A 258 -8.47 53.33 8.91
CA ARG A 258 -7.80 54.63 8.90
C ARG A 258 -7.49 55.15 7.50
N ALA A 259 -7.22 54.25 6.58
CA ALA A 259 -6.97 54.58 5.17
C ALA A 259 -8.26 54.78 4.37
N GLY A 260 -9.44 54.55 4.97
CA GLY A 260 -10.73 54.67 4.28
C GLY A 260 -10.93 53.64 3.17
N THR A 261 -10.30 52.47 3.28
CA THR A 261 -10.33 51.44 2.24
C THR A 261 -10.75 50.10 2.84
N SER A 262 -11.09 49.12 1.99
CA SER A 262 -11.36 47.76 2.43
C SER A 262 -10.09 47.06 2.95
N VAL A 263 -10.24 46.01 3.80
CA VAL A 263 -9.11 45.17 4.23
C VAL A 263 -8.44 44.52 3.03
N HIS A 264 -9.22 44.14 2.02
CA HIS A 264 -8.71 43.55 0.76
C HIS A 264 -7.79 44.54 0.03
N ASP A 265 -8.28 45.74 -0.28
CA ASP A 265 -7.51 46.72 -1.04
C ASP A 265 -6.28 47.23 -0.28
N TRP A 266 -6.40 47.30 1.06
CA TRP A 266 -5.27 47.65 1.92
C TRP A 266 -4.18 46.57 1.87
N LEU A 267 -4.55 45.26 1.92
CA LEU A 267 -3.63 44.16 1.84
C LEU A 267 -2.97 44.08 0.47
N GLU A 268 -3.73 44.19 -0.62
CA GLU A 268 -3.20 44.22 -1.99
C GLU A 268 -2.14 45.32 -2.14
N SER A 269 -2.46 46.54 -1.68
CA SER A 269 -1.52 47.66 -1.71
C SER A 269 -0.26 47.42 -0.86
N ALA A 270 -0.43 46.84 0.34
CA ALA A 270 0.69 46.55 1.24
C ALA A 270 1.60 45.46 0.68
N LEU A 271 1.03 44.41 0.10
CA LEU A 271 1.77 43.29 -0.51
C LEU A 271 2.49 43.75 -1.78
N ALA A 272 1.83 44.53 -2.65
CA ALA A 272 2.46 45.08 -3.85
C ALA A 272 3.70 45.94 -3.49
N LYS A 273 3.59 46.86 -2.53
CA LYS A 273 4.73 47.65 -2.05
C LYS A 273 5.86 46.77 -1.49
N ARG A 274 5.54 45.70 -0.79
CA ARG A 274 6.54 44.80 -0.23
C ARG A 274 7.26 43.98 -1.31
N LEU A 275 6.54 43.55 -2.34
CA LEU A 275 7.11 42.85 -3.49
C LEU A 275 8.05 43.75 -4.31
N GLU A 276 7.68 44.99 -4.56
CA GLU A 276 8.53 45.99 -5.21
C GLU A 276 9.86 46.15 -4.45
N GLN A 277 9.79 46.34 -3.13
CA GLN A 277 10.99 46.48 -2.27
C GLN A 277 11.89 45.23 -2.26
N THR A 278 11.35 44.04 -2.53
CA THR A 278 12.14 42.78 -2.57
C THR A 278 12.86 42.62 -3.93
N GLN A 279 12.26 43.10 -5.01
CA GLN A 279 12.88 43.07 -6.34
C GLN A 279 14.03 44.07 -6.50
N ASP A 280 13.98 45.21 -5.80
CA ASP A 280 15.08 46.19 -5.82
C ASP A 280 16.30 45.76 -4.97
N GLY A 281 16.15 44.77 -4.08
CA GLY A 281 17.22 44.26 -3.25
C GLY A 281 18.01 43.08 -3.86
N GLU A 282 17.62 42.59 -5.02
CA GLU A 282 18.28 41.51 -5.78
C GLU A 282 19.06 42.01 -7.01
N ARG A 283 19.29 43.33 -7.14
CA ARG A 283 20.11 43.96 -8.19
C ARG A 283 21.47 44.42 -7.66
#